data_7b633a12d19926a541737d897b75a60f
#
_entry.id   7b633a12d19926a541737d897b75a60f
#
_cell.length_a   1.000
_cell.length_b   1.000
_cell.length_c   1.000
_cell.angle_alpha   90.00
_cell.angle_beta   90.00
_cell.angle_gamma   90.00
#
_symmetry.space_group_name_H-M   'P 1'
#
loop_
_entity.id
_entity.type
_entity.pdbx_description
1 polymer ?
#
loop_
_entity_poly.entity_id
_entity_poly.type
_entity_poly.pdbx_seq_one_letter_code
_entity_poly.pdbx_strand_id
1 'polypeptide(L)'
;MHDIEERSALFGQVFKVCGLLAVETSLAPACYAAGGEPGGPESGPSIFGCLEALEKQARVLLDRGGVLADEGGPMLSLARQVEEVKACLETSGRRWQKLANKKRWDGPPIPGASTAAFELGLLGGPTRPVESVKEEFLRTLKDLSFRETKGLAARFSFKKEAAQALPDGGRGERHKVRMRRIFKEIATLRTSLPLSWETSVFVVCDEDRVDCMRAMVLPPPDTPYGLAPFFFDIFCPAEYPARPPHVKFLTTGGGRVRFNPNLYNNGKVCLSLLGTWSGPSWDAKNSTLLQVLLSLQSMIFISEPYFNEPGYESARGHQSGQASSATYSAAVRGNTLKHALLPALKCVPAEFDAVLRPYFALRAGDLERLALTWSRHPVASNAHDMAGLAAEVSRRLGPFRQAPEQFDLN
;
A
#
# COMPACT_ATOMS: atom_id res chain seq x y z
N MET A 1 15.33 8.06 25.91
CA MET A 1 14.11 8.87 26.08
C MET A 1 13.78 9.66 24.79
N HIS A 2 14.72 10.42 24.25
CA HIS A 2 14.50 11.23 23.03
C HIS A 2 13.95 10.45 21.83
N ASP A 3 14.41 9.24 21.58
CA ASP A 3 13.97 8.38 20.46
C ASP A 3 12.52 7.87 20.64
N ILE A 4 12.02 7.74 21.86
CA ILE A 4 10.64 7.30 22.14
C ILE A 4 9.65 8.46 21.99
N GLU A 5 10.03 9.67 22.38
CA GLU A 5 9.21 10.88 22.21
C GLU A 5 9.06 11.23 20.73
N GLU A 6 10.14 11.14 19.95
CA GLU A 6 10.11 11.39 18.50
C GLU A 6 9.27 10.36 17.74
N ARG A 7 9.14 9.12 18.27
CA ARG A 7 8.34 8.04 17.65
C ARG A 7 6.96 7.85 18.25
N SER A 8 6.58 8.64 19.25
CA SER A 8 5.31 8.48 19.96
C SER A 8 4.07 8.51 19.03
N ALA A 9 4.08 9.38 18.02
CA ALA A 9 3.02 9.44 17.02
C ALA A 9 2.94 8.17 16.17
N LEU A 10 4.09 7.59 15.80
CA LEU A 10 4.15 6.34 15.05
C LEU A 10 3.64 5.16 15.88
N PHE A 11 4.08 5.07 17.13
CA PHE A 11 3.57 4.05 18.06
C PHE A 11 2.07 4.19 18.31
N GLY A 12 1.56 5.42 18.46
CA GLY A 12 0.12 5.67 18.58
C GLY A 12 -0.69 5.18 17.38
N GLN A 13 -0.16 5.29 16.16
CA GLN A 13 -0.80 4.75 14.97
C GLN A 13 -0.74 3.21 14.94
N VAL A 14 0.40 2.60 15.27
CA VAL A 14 0.55 1.15 15.38
C VAL A 14 -0.44 0.58 16.40
N PHE A 15 -0.59 1.21 17.57
CA PHE A 15 -1.55 0.78 18.58
C PHE A 15 -3.00 0.92 18.13
N LYS A 16 -3.35 1.97 17.40
CA LYS A 16 -4.69 2.08 16.79
C LYS A 16 -4.98 0.93 15.82
N VAL A 17 -4.01 0.56 14.98
CA VAL A 17 -4.15 -0.59 14.06
C VAL A 17 -4.30 -1.88 14.86
N CYS A 18 -3.46 -2.13 15.85
CA CYS A 18 -3.59 -3.30 16.72
C CYS A 18 -4.94 -3.34 17.46
N GLY A 19 -5.44 -2.18 17.93
CA GLY A 19 -6.75 -2.07 18.56
C GLY A 19 -7.90 -2.40 17.60
N LEU A 20 -7.83 -1.93 16.36
CA LEU A 20 -8.82 -2.26 15.32
C LEU A 20 -8.81 -3.75 14.96
N LEU A 21 -7.63 -4.36 14.84
CA LEU A 21 -7.46 -5.80 14.61
C LEU A 21 -8.01 -6.62 15.79
N ALA A 22 -7.88 -6.11 17.02
CA ALA A 22 -8.38 -6.78 18.22
C ALA A 22 -9.90 -6.77 18.36
N VAL A 23 -10.59 -5.78 17.81
CA VAL A 23 -12.07 -5.70 17.82
C VAL A 23 -12.68 -6.72 16.88
N GLU A 24 -12.02 -7.04 15.79
CA GLU A 24 -12.47 -8.04 14.81
C GLU A 24 -12.19 -9.46 15.34
N THR A 25 -13.23 -10.13 15.80
CA THR A 25 -13.11 -11.49 16.41
C THR A 25 -12.59 -12.55 15.44
N SER A 26 -12.72 -12.34 14.14
CA SER A 26 -12.19 -13.23 13.10
C SER A 26 -10.67 -13.18 13.00
N LEU A 27 -10.03 -12.06 13.40
CA LEU A 27 -8.60 -11.84 13.36
C LEU A 27 -7.90 -12.09 14.71
N ALA A 28 -8.66 -12.28 15.78
CA ALA A 28 -8.10 -12.55 17.12
C ALA A 28 -7.07 -13.70 17.13
N PRO A 29 -7.28 -14.85 16.44
CA PRO A 29 -6.28 -15.93 16.40
C PRO A 29 -4.92 -15.48 15.86
N ALA A 30 -4.89 -14.62 14.83
CA ALA A 30 -3.66 -14.13 14.23
C ALA A 30 -2.86 -13.24 15.20
N CYS A 31 -3.52 -12.55 16.11
CA CYS A 31 -2.87 -11.70 17.10
C CYS A 31 -2.17 -12.49 18.20
N TYR A 32 -2.60 -13.74 18.46
CA TYR A 32 -2.03 -14.63 19.48
C TYR A 32 -1.07 -15.68 18.89
N ALA A 33 -1.12 -15.93 17.57
CA ALA A 33 -0.21 -16.88 16.94
C ALA A 33 1.22 -16.34 16.91
N ALA A 34 2.18 -17.16 17.33
CA ALA A 34 3.58 -16.92 17.02
C ALA A 34 3.82 -17.17 15.52
N GLY A 35 4.70 -16.43 14.89
CA GLY A 35 5.10 -16.68 13.50
C GLY A 35 5.90 -18.00 13.42
N GLY A 36 5.35 -19.04 12.82
CA GLY A 36 5.95 -20.37 12.69
C GLY A 36 5.32 -21.43 13.59
N GLU A 37 5.62 -22.73 13.33
CA GLU A 37 5.18 -23.83 14.18
C GLU A 37 5.80 -23.76 15.59
N PRO A 38 5.06 -24.14 16.66
CA PRO A 38 5.59 -24.13 18.01
C PRO A 38 6.82 -25.05 18.11
N GLY A 39 8.01 -24.46 18.33
CA GLY A 39 9.27 -25.18 18.50
C GLY A 39 10.25 -25.14 17.33
N GLY A 40 9.93 -24.41 16.22
CA GLY A 40 10.87 -24.18 15.12
C GLY A 40 11.80 -22.99 15.37
N PRO A 41 13.01 -22.97 14.75
CA PRO A 41 13.98 -21.88 14.93
C PRO A 41 13.56 -20.52 14.34
N GLU A 42 12.42 -20.45 13.66
CA GLU A 42 11.89 -19.23 13.00
C GLU A 42 10.60 -18.68 13.65
N SER A 43 10.22 -19.14 14.84
CA SER A 43 9.03 -18.62 15.51
C SER A 43 9.29 -17.24 16.11
N GLY A 44 8.81 -16.19 15.44
CA GLY A 44 8.79 -14.83 15.95
C GLY A 44 7.72 -14.65 17.06
N PRO A 45 7.84 -13.61 17.90
CA PRO A 45 6.84 -13.34 18.93
C PRO A 45 5.50 -12.98 18.30
N SER A 46 4.38 -13.40 18.92
CA SER A 46 3.06 -12.95 18.54
C SER A 46 2.88 -11.44 18.74
N ILE A 47 1.90 -10.83 18.08
CA ILE A 47 1.57 -9.41 18.30
C ILE A 47 1.30 -9.15 19.78
N PHE A 48 0.61 -10.07 20.47
CA PHE A 48 0.38 -9.98 21.90
C PHE A 48 1.68 -10.04 22.71
N GLY A 49 2.59 -10.94 22.39
CA GLY A 49 3.92 -11.01 23.01
C GLY A 49 4.78 -9.76 22.79
N CYS A 50 4.71 -9.14 21.62
CA CYS A 50 5.37 -7.87 21.35
C CYS A 50 4.79 -6.72 22.21
N LEU A 51 3.46 -6.69 22.38
CA LEU A 51 2.80 -5.67 23.22
C LEU A 51 3.14 -5.86 24.71
N GLU A 52 3.22 -7.11 25.22
CA GLU A 52 3.67 -7.38 26.58
C GLU A 52 5.12 -6.91 26.81
N ALA A 53 6.00 -7.13 25.84
CA ALA A 53 7.39 -6.66 25.92
C ALA A 53 7.46 -5.13 25.93
N LEU A 54 6.65 -4.43 25.12
CA LEU A 54 6.56 -2.96 25.09
C LEU A 54 5.98 -2.40 26.40
N GLU A 55 4.93 -3.02 26.94
CA GLU A 55 4.36 -2.63 28.25
C GLU A 55 5.41 -2.72 29.35
N LYS A 56 6.14 -3.84 29.42
CA LYS A 56 7.19 -4.05 30.41
C LYS A 56 8.31 -3.00 30.29
N GLN A 57 8.71 -2.65 29.06
CA GLN A 57 9.69 -1.60 28.82
C GLN A 57 9.15 -0.21 29.24
N ALA A 58 7.89 0.11 28.88
CA ALA A 58 7.26 1.37 29.27
C ALA A 58 7.15 1.50 30.79
N ARG A 59 6.77 0.46 31.53
CA ARG A 59 6.72 0.46 33.03
C ARG A 59 8.11 0.67 33.63
N VAL A 60 9.14 0.00 33.13
CA VAL A 60 10.53 0.19 33.64
C VAL A 60 11.00 1.63 33.44
N LEU A 61 10.60 2.28 32.33
CA LEU A 61 10.95 3.69 32.10
C LEU A 61 10.16 4.65 32.97
N LEU A 62 8.89 4.37 33.26
CA LEU A 62 8.06 5.14 34.20
C LEU A 62 8.58 5.03 35.63
N ASP A 63 8.95 3.82 36.08
CA ASP A 63 9.50 3.58 37.42
C ASP A 63 10.87 4.23 37.63
N ARG A 64 11.70 4.32 36.57
CA ARG A 64 13.02 4.97 36.62
C ARG A 64 12.96 6.49 36.47
N GLY A 65 11.86 7.02 35.88
CA GLY A 65 11.64 8.45 35.66
C GLY A 65 11.07 9.23 36.85
N GLY A 66 11.06 8.67 38.04
CA GLY A 66 10.34 9.06 39.26
C GLY A 66 10.49 10.46 39.85
N VAL A 67 10.78 11.51 39.08
CA VAL A 67 10.85 12.89 39.54
C VAL A 67 10.21 13.94 38.60
N LEU A 68 9.78 13.60 37.41
CA LEU A 68 9.16 14.55 36.46
C LEU A 68 7.89 13.97 35.79
N ALA A 69 6.98 13.46 36.60
CA ALA A 69 5.66 13.07 36.09
C ALA A 69 4.74 14.30 36.02
N ASP A 70 4.83 15.04 34.94
CA ASP A 70 3.73 15.89 34.52
C ASP A 70 2.58 14.96 34.09
N GLU A 71 1.37 15.08 34.68
CA GLU A 71 0.23 14.16 34.52
C GLU A 71 -0.29 14.02 33.06
N GLY A 72 0.33 14.66 32.09
CA GLY A 72 0.00 14.69 30.68
C GLY A 72 1.15 14.36 29.73
N GLY A 73 2.29 13.87 30.18
CA GLY A 73 3.46 13.64 29.33
C GLY A 73 3.27 12.51 28.31
N PRO A 74 3.97 12.58 27.14
CA PRO A 74 3.81 11.63 26.03
C PRO A 74 4.05 10.18 26.41
N MET A 75 4.89 9.90 27.43
CA MET A 75 5.17 8.55 27.92
C MET A 75 4.00 7.94 28.69
N LEU A 76 3.27 8.74 29.48
CA LEU A 76 2.08 8.27 30.19
C LEU A 76 0.94 7.99 29.21
N SER A 77 0.81 8.81 28.16
CA SER A 77 -0.13 8.60 27.07
C SER A 77 0.18 7.30 26.33
N LEU A 78 1.44 7.00 26.04
CA LEU A 78 1.87 5.78 25.38
C LEU A 78 1.58 4.54 26.25
N ALA A 79 1.90 4.57 27.52
CA ALA A 79 1.62 3.47 28.44
C ALA A 79 0.12 3.16 28.55
N ARG A 80 -0.74 4.19 28.62
CA ARG A 80 -2.20 4.01 28.59
C ARG A 80 -2.68 3.39 27.29
N GLN A 81 -2.18 3.83 26.13
CA GLN A 81 -2.54 3.26 24.83
C GLN A 81 -2.15 1.78 24.72
N VAL A 82 -0.98 1.38 25.25
CA VAL A 82 -0.55 -0.03 25.29
C VAL A 82 -1.50 -0.85 26.16
N GLU A 83 -1.87 -0.35 27.34
CA GLU A 83 -2.81 -1.02 28.24
C GLU A 83 -4.21 -1.18 27.61
N GLU A 84 -4.73 -0.14 26.95
CA GLU A 84 -6.03 -0.18 26.23
C GLU A 84 -6.04 -1.22 25.13
N VAL A 85 -5.01 -1.27 24.28
CA VAL A 85 -4.89 -2.25 23.18
C VAL A 85 -4.78 -3.66 23.73
N LYS A 86 -3.98 -3.85 24.79
CA LYS A 86 -3.84 -5.16 25.45
C LYS A 86 -5.15 -5.65 26.05
N ALA A 87 -5.89 -4.81 26.76
CA ALA A 87 -7.21 -5.13 27.31
C ALA A 87 -8.22 -5.50 26.21
N CYS A 88 -8.18 -4.78 25.08
CA CYS A 88 -9.03 -5.07 23.93
C CYS A 88 -8.68 -6.43 23.30
N LEU A 89 -7.40 -6.77 23.13
CA LEU A 89 -6.92 -8.05 22.65
C LEU A 89 -7.35 -9.20 23.59
N GLU A 90 -7.13 -9.06 24.89
CA GLU A 90 -7.53 -10.06 25.88
C GLU A 90 -9.04 -10.33 25.88
N THR A 91 -9.86 -9.27 25.74
CA THR A 91 -11.31 -9.38 25.67
C THR A 91 -11.73 -10.15 24.41
N SER A 92 -11.13 -9.80 23.25
CA SER A 92 -11.38 -10.48 21.97
C SER A 92 -10.88 -11.92 21.98
N GLY A 93 -9.72 -12.19 22.58
CA GLY A 93 -9.18 -13.54 22.75
C GLY A 93 -10.07 -14.41 23.63
N ARG A 94 -10.56 -13.90 24.77
CA ARG A 94 -11.51 -14.61 25.64
C ARG A 94 -12.85 -14.88 24.92
N ARG A 95 -13.33 -13.95 24.12
CA ARG A 95 -14.54 -14.11 23.31
C ARG A 95 -14.33 -15.16 22.24
N TRP A 96 -13.18 -15.16 21.57
CA TRP A 96 -12.81 -16.16 20.57
C TRP A 96 -12.67 -17.56 21.19
N GLN A 97 -11.98 -17.71 22.33
CA GLN A 97 -11.88 -19.00 23.04
C GLN A 97 -13.23 -19.56 23.43
N LYS A 98 -14.15 -18.71 23.91
CA LYS A 98 -15.53 -19.12 24.21
C LYS A 98 -16.26 -19.62 22.95
N LEU A 99 -16.05 -18.96 21.80
CA LEU A 99 -16.63 -19.36 20.52
C LEU A 99 -15.99 -20.65 19.99
N ALA A 100 -14.68 -20.78 20.10
CA ALA A 100 -13.93 -21.98 19.69
C ALA A 100 -14.32 -23.20 20.55
N ASN A 101 -14.44 -23.03 21.88
CA ASN A 101 -14.86 -24.08 22.79
C ASN A 101 -16.34 -24.45 22.64
N LYS A 102 -17.21 -23.55 22.17
CA LYS A 102 -18.63 -23.82 21.89
C LYS A 102 -18.83 -24.54 20.56
N LYS A 103 -17.83 -24.55 19.67
CA LYS A 103 -17.81 -25.21 18.37
C LYS A 103 -17.06 -26.55 18.44
N ARG A 104 -17.54 -27.53 19.19
CA ARG A 104 -17.60 -28.90 18.69
C ARG A 104 -18.79 -28.96 17.74
N TRP A 105 -18.57 -28.41 16.54
CA TRP A 105 -19.58 -28.36 15.49
C TRP A 105 -19.46 -29.63 14.65
N ASP A 106 -20.42 -30.55 14.81
CA ASP A 106 -20.55 -31.75 14.00
C ASP A 106 -21.59 -31.57 12.86
N GLY A 107 -21.81 -30.32 12.40
CA GLY A 107 -22.75 -29.98 11.33
C GLY A 107 -22.05 -29.53 10.04
N PRO A 108 -22.80 -29.40 8.91
CA PRO A 108 -22.24 -28.99 7.64
C PRO A 108 -21.59 -27.59 7.70
N PRO A 109 -20.55 -27.30 6.87
CA PRO A 109 -19.81 -26.05 6.91
C PRO A 109 -20.73 -24.85 6.67
N ILE A 110 -20.52 -23.79 7.44
CA ILE A 110 -21.28 -22.53 7.34
C ILE A 110 -21.00 -21.87 5.99
N PRO A 111 -22.03 -21.49 5.20
CA PRO A 111 -21.82 -20.72 3.99
C PRO A 111 -21.29 -19.31 4.34
N GLY A 112 -20.07 -18.99 3.95
CA GLY A 112 -19.48 -17.67 4.15
C GLY A 112 -18.03 -17.65 4.64
N ALA A 113 -17.48 -18.74 5.13
CA ALA A 113 -16.06 -18.85 5.47
C ALA A 113 -15.33 -19.55 4.33
N SER A 114 -14.49 -18.84 3.61
CA SER A 114 -13.36 -19.29 2.76
C SER A 114 -13.51 -20.53 1.84
N THR A 115 -14.59 -21.29 1.90
CA THR A 115 -14.86 -22.47 1.05
C THR A 115 -15.68 -22.16 -0.20
N ALA A 116 -16.27 -20.98 -0.31
CA ALA A 116 -16.95 -20.55 -1.54
C ALA A 116 -16.01 -20.35 -2.74
N ALA A 117 -14.69 -20.35 -2.53
CA ALA A 117 -13.68 -20.33 -3.59
C ALA A 117 -13.46 -21.72 -4.22
N PHE A 118 -13.92 -22.81 -3.59
CA PHE A 118 -13.64 -24.18 -4.04
C PHE A 118 -14.74 -24.78 -4.95
N GLU A 119 -15.95 -24.23 -4.95
CA GLU A 119 -17.09 -24.81 -5.69
C GLU A 119 -17.42 -24.14 -7.03
N LEU A 120 -16.68 -23.12 -7.47
CA LEU A 120 -16.78 -22.60 -8.84
C LEU A 120 -15.71 -23.24 -9.75
N GLY A 121 -15.66 -24.55 -9.78
CA GLY A 121 -14.88 -25.37 -10.70
C GLY A 121 -15.38 -25.28 -12.16
N LEU A 122 -15.35 -24.12 -12.77
CA LEU A 122 -15.77 -23.90 -14.15
C LEU A 122 -14.65 -23.46 -15.11
N LEU A 123 -13.38 -23.54 -14.68
CA LEU A 123 -12.25 -23.38 -15.61
C LEU A 123 -11.17 -24.42 -15.27
N GLY A 124 -11.18 -25.51 -16.04
CA GLY A 124 -10.28 -26.64 -15.91
C GLY A 124 -8.82 -26.28 -16.25
N GLY A 125 -7.94 -26.45 -15.27
CA GLY A 125 -6.51 -26.53 -15.33
C GLY A 125 -6.00 -26.89 -13.95
N PRO A 126 -4.85 -27.57 -13.76
CA PRO A 126 -4.33 -27.87 -12.45
C PRO A 126 -4.07 -26.55 -11.71
N THR A 127 -4.92 -26.23 -10.73
CA THR A 127 -4.75 -25.06 -9.89
C THR A 127 -3.55 -25.28 -8.98
N ARG A 128 -2.47 -24.55 -9.26
CA ARG A 128 -1.30 -24.50 -8.34
C ARG A 128 -1.77 -24.04 -6.96
N PRO A 129 -1.24 -24.58 -5.85
CA PRO A 129 -1.54 -24.09 -4.50
C PRO A 129 -1.28 -22.58 -4.43
N VAL A 130 -2.21 -21.83 -3.84
CA VAL A 130 -2.13 -20.36 -3.74
C VAL A 130 -0.82 -19.92 -3.09
N GLU A 131 -0.31 -20.65 -2.11
CA GLU A 131 0.94 -20.36 -1.42
C GLU A 131 2.15 -20.46 -2.37
N SER A 132 2.20 -21.47 -3.24
CA SER A 132 3.28 -21.61 -4.23
C SER A 132 3.28 -20.47 -5.27
N VAL A 133 2.11 -19.92 -5.59
CA VAL A 133 2.00 -18.77 -6.51
C VAL A 133 2.47 -17.48 -5.83
N LYS A 134 2.19 -17.31 -4.54
CA LYS A 134 2.69 -16.16 -3.75
C LYS A 134 4.20 -16.20 -3.61
N GLU A 135 4.77 -17.35 -3.31
CA GLU A 135 6.22 -17.55 -3.24
C GLU A 135 6.89 -17.25 -4.60
N GLU A 136 6.30 -17.75 -5.69
CA GLU A 136 6.77 -17.47 -7.04
C GLU A 136 6.69 -15.97 -7.37
N PHE A 137 5.62 -15.30 -6.98
CA PHE A 137 5.46 -13.85 -7.12
C PHE A 137 6.60 -13.09 -6.44
N LEU A 138 6.85 -13.40 -5.16
CA LEU A 138 7.92 -12.74 -4.41
C LEU A 138 9.29 -13.03 -5.02
N ARG A 139 9.58 -14.28 -5.36
CA ARG A 139 10.85 -14.69 -5.99
C ARG A 139 11.07 -13.98 -7.33
N THR A 140 10.03 -13.91 -8.17
CA THR A 140 10.14 -13.33 -9.53
C THR A 140 10.28 -11.81 -9.49
N LEU A 141 9.59 -11.12 -8.56
CA LEU A 141 9.52 -9.66 -8.58
C LEU A 141 10.47 -8.97 -7.59
N LYS A 142 11.13 -9.71 -6.69
CA LYS A 142 12.00 -9.14 -5.67
C LYS A 142 13.11 -8.27 -6.24
N ASP A 143 13.85 -8.79 -7.19
CA ASP A 143 14.99 -8.09 -7.79
C ASP A 143 14.55 -7.01 -8.81
N LEU A 144 13.26 -6.99 -9.14
CA LEU A 144 12.64 -6.02 -10.04
C LEU A 144 12.00 -4.84 -9.29
N SER A 145 11.98 -4.85 -7.96
CA SER A 145 11.34 -3.79 -7.16
C SER A 145 11.97 -2.42 -7.40
N PHE A 146 13.30 -2.38 -7.61
CA PHE A 146 14.02 -1.18 -8.03
C PHE A 146 14.87 -1.49 -9.26
N ARG A 147 14.70 -0.71 -10.32
CA ARG A 147 15.45 -0.87 -11.58
C ARG A 147 15.97 0.46 -12.07
N GLU A 148 16.98 0.38 -12.93
CA GLU A 148 17.50 1.52 -13.69
C GLU A 148 17.16 1.35 -15.17
N THR A 149 16.94 2.45 -15.88
CA THR A 149 16.64 2.46 -17.31
C THR A 149 17.20 3.71 -17.96
N LYS A 150 17.54 3.62 -19.24
CA LYS A 150 17.98 4.79 -20.02
C LYS A 150 16.79 5.55 -20.63
N GLY A 151 16.93 6.86 -20.70
CA GLY A 151 16.02 7.71 -21.43
C GLY A 151 14.63 7.91 -20.81
N LEU A 152 14.45 7.61 -19.51
CA LEU A 152 13.23 7.94 -18.79
C LEU A 152 13.01 9.46 -18.75
N ALA A 153 14.07 10.23 -18.49
CA ALA A 153 14.03 11.70 -18.40
C ALA A 153 13.48 12.37 -19.68
N ALA A 154 13.67 11.78 -20.85
CA ALA A 154 13.13 12.31 -22.11
C ALA A 154 11.59 12.23 -22.20
N ARG A 155 10.98 11.26 -21.52
CA ARG A 155 9.52 10.98 -21.47
C ARG A 155 8.89 11.33 -20.13
N PHE A 156 9.52 12.24 -19.40
CA PHE A 156 9.22 12.56 -18.03
C PHE A 156 8.33 13.80 -17.90
N SER A 157 7.43 13.81 -16.93
CA SER A 157 6.51 14.94 -16.74
C SER A 157 7.22 16.24 -16.36
N PHE A 158 8.38 16.14 -15.70
CA PHE A 158 9.19 17.26 -15.22
C PHE A 158 10.43 17.50 -16.10
N LYS A 159 10.39 17.14 -17.39
CA LYS A 159 11.55 17.27 -18.29
C LYS A 159 12.12 18.69 -18.39
N LYS A 160 11.26 19.72 -18.29
CA LYS A 160 11.69 21.13 -18.34
C LYS A 160 12.43 21.51 -17.06
N GLU A 161 11.85 21.17 -15.91
CA GLU A 161 12.44 21.41 -14.59
C GLU A 161 13.74 20.60 -14.43
N ALA A 162 13.74 19.36 -14.90
CA ALA A 162 14.93 18.53 -14.89
C ALA A 162 16.08 19.12 -15.75
N ALA A 163 15.78 19.68 -16.93
CA ALA A 163 16.76 20.36 -17.76
C ALA A 163 17.33 21.62 -17.07
N GLN A 164 16.49 22.37 -16.37
CA GLN A 164 16.88 23.59 -15.63
C GLN A 164 17.66 23.29 -14.35
N ALA A 165 17.50 22.09 -13.77
CA ALA A 165 18.16 21.70 -12.51
C ALA A 165 19.65 21.36 -12.65
N LEU A 166 20.22 21.50 -13.83
CA LEU A 166 21.67 21.32 -14.13
C LEU A 166 22.34 22.67 -14.44
N PRO A 167 22.39 23.64 -13.51
CA PRO A 167 23.15 24.84 -13.74
C PRO A 167 24.67 24.53 -13.67
N ASP A 168 25.45 25.19 -14.51
CA ASP A 168 26.90 25.25 -14.45
C ASP A 168 27.66 23.91 -14.48
N GLY A 169 27.21 22.93 -15.23
CA GLY A 169 27.87 21.63 -15.38
C GLY A 169 27.96 20.80 -14.09
N GLY A 170 27.11 21.07 -13.10
CA GLY A 170 26.95 20.20 -11.91
C GLY A 170 28.09 20.25 -10.89
N ARG A 171 28.90 21.30 -10.85
CA ARG A 171 30.12 21.39 -10.02
C ARG A 171 29.94 22.09 -8.67
N GLY A 172 28.81 22.73 -8.40
CA GLY A 172 28.54 23.46 -7.16
C GLY A 172 28.37 22.57 -5.92
N GLU A 173 28.66 23.08 -4.72
CA GLU A 173 28.53 22.35 -3.46
C GLU A 173 27.07 21.90 -3.20
N ARG A 174 26.09 22.71 -3.56
CA ARG A 174 24.66 22.34 -3.46
C ARG A 174 24.32 21.10 -4.31
N HIS A 175 24.89 21.02 -5.52
CA HIS A 175 24.72 19.85 -6.39
C HIS A 175 25.31 18.59 -5.75
N LYS A 176 26.50 18.68 -5.15
CA LYS A 176 27.13 17.54 -4.46
C LYS A 176 26.28 17.05 -3.27
N VAL A 177 25.75 17.97 -2.44
CA VAL A 177 24.87 17.64 -1.32
C VAL A 177 23.60 16.95 -1.82
N ARG A 178 22.97 17.50 -2.86
CA ARG A 178 21.78 16.93 -3.51
C ARG A 178 22.05 15.51 -4.02
N MET A 179 23.11 15.32 -4.79
CA MET A 179 23.47 14.02 -5.36
C MET A 179 23.80 12.98 -4.27
N ARG A 180 24.55 13.35 -3.25
CA ARG A 180 24.85 12.48 -2.10
C ARG A 180 23.55 12.03 -1.43
N ARG A 181 22.60 12.94 -1.26
CA ARG A 181 21.29 12.60 -0.70
C ARG A 181 20.52 11.67 -1.61
N ILE A 182 20.43 11.93 -2.91
CA ILE A 182 19.72 11.09 -3.88
C ILE A 182 20.30 9.66 -3.91
N PHE A 183 21.63 9.51 -3.91
CA PHE A 183 22.26 8.18 -3.85
C PHE A 183 21.93 7.43 -2.55
N LYS A 184 21.82 8.13 -1.42
CA LYS A 184 21.36 7.53 -0.17
C LYS A 184 19.91 7.06 -0.26
N GLU A 185 19.03 7.86 -0.88
CA GLU A 185 17.63 7.47 -1.13
C GLU A 185 17.57 6.22 -2.01
N ILE A 186 18.31 6.20 -3.12
CA ILE A 186 18.37 5.03 -4.02
C ILE A 186 18.82 3.80 -3.29
N ALA A 187 19.88 3.88 -2.47
CA ALA A 187 20.34 2.75 -1.68
C ALA A 187 19.25 2.20 -0.73
N THR A 188 18.46 3.11 -0.13
CA THR A 188 17.32 2.73 0.70
C THR A 188 16.20 2.08 -0.13
N LEU A 189 15.83 2.68 -1.27
CA LEU A 189 14.77 2.17 -2.13
C LEU A 189 15.08 0.77 -2.66
N ARG A 190 16.35 0.48 -3.01
CA ARG A 190 16.78 -0.84 -3.50
C ARG A 190 16.47 -1.99 -2.53
N THR A 191 16.43 -1.72 -1.24
CA THR A 191 16.29 -2.76 -0.20
C THR A 191 14.98 -2.69 0.58
N SER A 192 14.25 -1.58 0.51
CA SER A 192 13.15 -1.29 1.45
C SER A 192 11.82 -0.99 0.78
N LEU A 193 11.72 -1.12 -0.55
CA LEU A 193 10.44 -0.97 -1.23
C LEU A 193 9.47 -2.08 -0.79
N PRO A 194 8.20 -1.75 -0.48
CA PRO A 194 7.21 -2.75 -0.15
C PRO A 194 7.00 -3.72 -1.31
N LEU A 195 7.15 -4.99 -1.04
CA LEU A 195 6.83 -6.06 -1.97
C LEU A 195 6.09 -7.17 -1.23
N SER A 196 4.82 -7.30 -1.49
CA SER A 196 3.97 -8.37 -0.96
C SER A 196 2.91 -8.76 -1.97
N TRP A 197 2.30 -9.91 -1.77
CA TRP A 197 1.17 -10.34 -2.57
C TRP A 197 -0.01 -9.34 -2.53
N GLU A 198 -0.23 -8.70 -1.40
CA GLU A 198 -1.37 -7.80 -1.20
C GLU A 198 -1.15 -6.43 -1.84
N THR A 199 0.07 -5.88 -1.72
CA THR A 199 0.39 -4.55 -2.23
C THR A 199 1.88 -4.41 -2.46
N SER A 200 2.26 -3.69 -3.52
CA SER A 200 3.68 -3.56 -3.89
C SER A 200 3.98 -2.19 -4.48
N VAL A 201 5.22 -1.76 -4.33
CA VAL A 201 5.75 -0.55 -4.95
C VAL A 201 6.99 -0.89 -5.75
N PHE A 202 7.02 -0.45 -7.00
CA PHE A 202 8.17 -0.59 -7.90
C PHE A 202 8.67 0.77 -8.32
N VAL A 203 9.98 0.93 -8.43
CA VAL A 203 10.61 2.19 -8.84
C VAL A 203 11.60 1.94 -9.97
N VAL A 204 11.50 2.76 -10.99
CA VAL A 204 12.48 2.83 -12.08
C VAL A 204 13.16 4.20 -12.04
N CYS A 205 14.49 4.20 -12.01
CA CYS A 205 15.34 5.39 -11.99
C CYS A 205 16.01 5.58 -13.36
N ASP A 206 16.14 6.81 -13.82
CA ASP A 206 16.92 7.08 -15.03
C ASP A 206 18.42 6.95 -14.73
N GLU A 207 19.17 6.19 -15.56
CA GLU A 207 20.60 5.93 -15.35
C GLU A 207 21.45 7.21 -15.45
N ASP A 208 21.11 8.09 -16.39
CA ASP A 208 21.85 9.34 -16.63
C ASP A 208 21.34 10.49 -15.74
N ARG A 209 20.09 10.39 -15.28
CA ARG A 209 19.38 11.41 -14.50
C ARG A 209 18.74 10.78 -13.28
N VAL A 210 19.57 10.37 -12.32
CA VAL A 210 19.15 9.71 -11.07
C VAL A 210 18.18 10.54 -10.21
N ASP A 211 18.01 11.82 -10.52
CA ASP A 211 17.02 12.72 -9.94
C ASP A 211 15.61 12.56 -10.57
N CYS A 212 15.47 11.75 -11.62
CA CYS A 212 14.23 11.43 -12.31
C CYS A 212 13.88 9.97 -12.08
N MET A 213 12.77 9.71 -11.40
CA MET A 213 12.28 8.36 -11.07
C MET A 213 10.81 8.24 -11.46
N ARG A 214 10.39 7.04 -11.84
CA ARG A 214 8.98 6.68 -12.01
C ARG A 214 8.63 5.57 -11.05
N ALA A 215 7.57 5.76 -10.27
CA ALA A 215 7.05 4.75 -9.38
C ALA A 215 5.76 4.14 -9.93
N MET A 216 5.57 2.87 -9.66
CA MET A 216 4.33 2.14 -9.85
C MET A 216 3.86 1.59 -8.51
N VAL A 217 2.62 1.87 -8.14
CA VAL A 217 1.97 1.32 -6.94
C VAL A 217 0.90 0.34 -7.39
N LEU A 218 0.93 -0.84 -6.79
CA LEU A 218 -0.10 -1.88 -6.90
C LEU A 218 -0.90 -1.88 -5.59
N PRO A 219 -2.11 -1.31 -5.55
CA PRO A 219 -2.92 -1.21 -4.34
C PRO A 219 -3.49 -2.55 -3.87
N PRO A 220 -3.88 -2.65 -2.58
CA PRO A 220 -4.51 -3.84 -2.04
C PRO A 220 -5.83 -4.20 -2.75
N PRO A 221 -6.17 -5.51 -2.85
CA PRO A 221 -7.35 -5.99 -3.57
C PRO A 221 -8.68 -5.56 -2.95
N ASP A 222 -8.72 -5.27 -1.65
CA ASP A 222 -9.90 -4.83 -0.88
C ASP A 222 -10.24 -3.34 -1.06
N THR A 223 -9.43 -2.62 -1.83
CA THR A 223 -9.68 -1.21 -2.16
C THR A 223 -10.36 -1.06 -3.52
N PRO A 224 -11.02 0.08 -3.81
CA PRO A 224 -11.59 0.34 -5.14
C PRO A 224 -10.54 0.55 -6.25
N TYR A 225 -9.28 0.48 -5.90
CA TYR A 225 -8.12 0.54 -6.80
C TYR A 225 -7.50 -0.84 -7.07
N GLY A 226 -8.01 -1.89 -6.43
CA GLY A 226 -7.39 -3.20 -6.25
C GLY A 226 -6.64 -3.74 -7.45
N LEU A 227 -5.40 -4.14 -7.22
CA LEU A 227 -4.52 -4.85 -8.14
C LEU A 227 -4.19 -4.12 -9.46
N ALA A 228 -4.71 -2.91 -9.72
CA ALA A 228 -4.38 -2.15 -10.91
C ALA A 228 -3.09 -1.33 -10.72
N PRO A 229 -2.26 -1.14 -11.77
CA PRO A 229 -1.05 -0.34 -11.65
C PRO A 229 -1.34 1.15 -11.73
N PHE A 230 -0.82 1.91 -10.76
CA PHE A 230 -0.89 3.37 -10.72
C PHE A 230 0.50 3.97 -10.78
N PHE A 231 0.70 4.91 -11.71
CA PHE A 231 2.02 5.44 -12.04
C PHE A 231 2.22 6.88 -11.57
N PHE A 232 3.45 7.17 -11.12
CA PHE A 232 3.84 8.48 -10.62
C PHE A 232 5.23 8.84 -11.13
N ASP A 233 5.42 10.06 -11.62
CA ASP A 233 6.75 10.64 -11.83
C ASP A 233 7.20 11.35 -10.56
N ILE A 234 8.45 11.12 -10.14
CA ILE A 234 9.08 11.68 -8.95
C ILE A 234 10.37 12.36 -9.36
N PHE A 235 10.44 13.66 -9.13
CA PHE A 235 11.60 14.48 -9.46
C PHE A 235 12.19 15.13 -8.20
N CYS A 236 13.48 14.97 -7.99
CA CYS A 236 14.21 15.65 -6.93
C CYS A 236 14.72 17.00 -7.45
N PRO A 237 14.12 18.17 -7.10
CA PRO A 237 14.49 19.47 -7.64
C PRO A 237 15.90 19.91 -7.24
N ALA A 238 16.38 21.01 -7.79
CA ALA A 238 17.72 21.54 -7.50
C ALA A 238 17.95 21.81 -6.01
N GLU A 239 16.89 22.18 -5.29
CA GLU A 239 16.90 22.47 -3.86
C GLU A 239 16.72 21.23 -2.97
N TYR A 240 16.56 20.03 -3.55
CA TYR A 240 16.45 18.80 -2.78
C TYR A 240 17.73 18.54 -1.96
N PRO A 241 17.66 18.11 -0.68
CA PRO A 241 16.47 17.82 0.12
C PRO A 241 15.88 19.01 0.90
N ALA A 242 16.38 20.25 0.73
CA ALA A 242 15.81 21.40 1.44
C ALA A 242 14.33 21.64 1.06
N ARG A 243 13.94 21.25 -0.14
CA ARG A 243 12.56 21.14 -0.60
C ARG A 243 12.19 19.69 -0.88
N PRO A 244 10.89 19.34 -0.75
CA PRO A 244 10.41 17.99 -1.05
C PRO A 244 10.59 17.64 -2.53
N PRO A 245 10.50 16.34 -2.90
CA PRO A 245 10.42 15.95 -4.31
C PRO A 245 9.13 16.48 -4.94
N HIS A 246 9.19 16.73 -6.24
CA HIS A 246 7.98 16.93 -7.04
C HIS A 246 7.40 15.58 -7.43
N VAL A 247 6.10 15.39 -7.22
CA VAL A 247 5.40 14.15 -7.57
C VAL A 247 4.22 14.47 -8.47
N LYS A 248 4.11 13.72 -9.57
CA LYS A 248 3.00 13.84 -10.50
C LYS A 248 2.34 12.49 -10.74
N PHE A 249 1.05 12.42 -10.53
CA PHE A 249 0.23 11.27 -10.85
C PHE A 249 -0.02 11.18 -12.36
N LEU A 250 0.23 10.00 -12.95
CA LEU A 250 0.16 9.81 -14.40
C LEU A 250 -1.10 9.09 -14.86
N THR A 251 -1.67 8.22 -14.04
CA THR A 251 -2.85 7.40 -14.37
C THR A 251 -4.13 8.22 -14.28
N THR A 252 -4.23 9.29 -15.08
CA THR A 252 -5.33 10.27 -15.01
C THR A 252 -6.43 10.05 -16.04
N GLY A 253 -6.37 8.94 -16.80
CA GLY A 253 -7.32 8.74 -17.91
C GLY A 253 -7.23 9.84 -18.98
N GLY A 254 -6.04 10.36 -19.23
CA GLY A 254 -5.83 11.49 -20.14
C GLY A 254 -6.35 12.82 -19.59
N GLY A 255 -6.24 13.04 -18.28
CA GLY A 255 -6.66 14.27 -17.62
C GLY A 255 -8.16 14.33 -17.29
N ARG A 256 -8.89 13.22 -17.40
CA ARG A 256 -10.34 13.17 -17.23
C ARG A 256 -10.80 12.61 -15.89
N VAL A 257 -9.92 11.87 -15.19
CA VAL A 257 -10.29 11.10 -13.99
C VAL A 257 -9.57 11.63 -12.76
N ARG A 258 -10.35 12.01 -11.75
CA ARG A 258 -9.88 12.24 -10.36
C ARG A 258 -10.13 10.95 -9.59
N PHE A 259 -9.08 10.16 -9.36
CA PHE A 259 -9.18 8.85 -8.70
C PHE A 259 -9.42 8.92 -7.20
N ASN A 260 -8.95 10.00 -6.58
CA ASN A 260 -9.00 10.19 -5.13
C ASN A 260 -9.10 11.70 -4.85
N PRO A 261 -9.66 12.14 -3.73
CA PRO A 261 -9.59 13.55 -3.31
C PRO A 261 -8.16 14.11 -3.35
N ASN A 262 -7.15 13.27 -3.08
CA ASN A 262 -5.72 13.61 -3.11
C ASN A 262 -5.04 13.40 -4.47
N LEU A 263 -5.70 12.76 -5.46
CA LEU A 263 -5.18 12.51 -6.81
C LEU A 263 -6.02 13.25 -7.86
N TYR A 264 -5.57 14.41 -8.26
CA TYR A 264 -6.29 15.25 -9.21
C TYR A 264 -6.11 14.76 -10.65
N ASN A 265 -7.08 15.09 -11.51
CA ASN A 265 -7.07 14.73 -12.93
C ASN A 265 -5.93 15.41 -13.71
N ASN A 266 -5.43 16.56 -13.27
CA ASN A 266 -4.23 17.21 -13.85
C ASN A 266 -2.91 16.60 -13.39
N GLY A 267 -2.94 15.55 -12.56
CA GLY A 267 -1.79 14.87 -12.01
C GLY A 267 -1.24 15.46 -10.70
N LYS A 268 -1.87 16.50 -10.13
CA LYS A 268 -1.46 17.00 -8.81
C LYS A 268 -1.70 15.93 -7.75
N VAL A 269 -0.71 15.75 -6.88
CA VAL A 269 -0.76 14.87 -5.71
C VAL A 269 -0.80 15.73 -4.44
N CYS A 270 -1.77 15.48 -3.57
CA CYS A 270 -1.91 16.14 -2.28
C CYS A 270 -1.42 15.22 -1.16
N LEU A 271 -0.27 15.53 -0.60
CA LEU A 271 0.32 14.92 0.58
C LEU A 271 0.98 15.99 1.43
N SER A 272 0.89 15.84 2.75
CA SER A 272 1.54 16.76 3.70
C SER A 272 3.06 16.77 3.52
N LEU A 273 3.69 15.61 3.32
CA LEU A 273 5.13 15.49 3.01
C LEU A 273 5.55 16.25 1.74
N LEU A 274 4.64 16.49 0.79
CA LEU A 274 4.93 17.27 -0.41
C LEU A 274 4.62 18.76 -0.22
N GLY A 275 4.14 19.18 0.96
CA GLY A 275 3.69 20.55 1.21
C GLY A 275 2.43 20.94 0.44
N THR A 276 1.67 19.97 -0.06
CA THR A 276 0.46 20.17 -0.88
C THR A 276 -0.83 19.85 -0.13
N TRP A 277 -0.72 19.49 1.16
CA TRP A 277 -1.80 19.16 2.07
C TRP A 277 -1.44 19.57 3.50
N SER A 278 -2.44 19.76 4.37
CA SER A 278 -2.21 20.02 5.79
C SER A 278 -1.66 18.79 6.50
N GLY A 279 -0.79 18.99 7.50
CA GLY A 279 -0.18 17.93 8.29
C GLY A 279 1.34 18.08 8.39
N PRO A 280 2.07 17.05 8.84
CA PRO A 280 3.52 17.07 8.97
C PRO A 280 4.18 17.38 7.62
N SER A 281 4.93 18.49 7.56
CA SER A 281 5.62 18.92 6.35
C SER A 281 6.93 18.16 6.14
N TRP A 282 7.53 18.36 4.97
CA TRP A 282 8.85 17.82 4.63
C TRP A 282 9.93 18.30 5.58
N ASP A 283 10.65 17.38 6.18
CA ASP A 283 11.87 17.62 6.93
C ASP A 283 13.08 17.24 6.08
N ALA A 284 13.93 18.22 5.77
CA ALA A 284 15.11 18.02 4.94
C ALA A 284 16.11 16.98 5.48
N LYS A 285 16.13 16.73 6.80
CA LYS A 285 17.03 15.78 7.43
C LYS A 285 16.43 14.37 7.47
N ASN A 286 15.16 14.26 7.83
CA ASN A 286 14.53 13.01 8.22
C ASN A 286 13.55 12.45 7.19
N SER A 287 12.89 13.31 6.38
CA SER A 287 11.95 12.84 5.37
C SER A 287 12.67 12.18 4.19
N THR A 288 12.10 11.10 3.64
CA THR A 288 12.69 10.29 2.58
C THR A 288 11.73 10.05 1.42
N LEU A 289 12.25 9.68 0.25
CA LEU A 289 11.43 9.24 -0.88
C LEU A 289 10.62 7.98 -0.54
N LEU A 290 11.18 7.08 0.26
CA LEU A 290 10.46 5.90 0.73
C LEU A 290 9.22 6.29 1.53
N GLN A 291 9.31 7.27 2.44
CA GLN A 291 8.14 7.76 3.18
C GLN A 291 7.07 8.37 2.28
N VAL A 292 7.46 9.06 1.22
CA VAL A 292 6.50 9.56 0.21
C VAL A 292 5.77 8.40 -0.47
N LEU A 293 6.49 7.36 -0.90
CA LEU A 293 5.92 6.18 -1.55
C LEU A 293 4.99 5.40 -0.60
N LEU A 294 5.40 5.23 0.66
CA LEU A 294 4.56 4.59 1.69
C LEU A 294 3.30 5.42 1.98
N SER A 295 3.41 6.75 1.99
CA SER A 295 2.24 7.62 2.17
C SER A 295 1.27 7.51 0.99
N LEU A 296 1.76 7.43 -0.25
CA LEU A 296 0.91 7.15 -1.42
C LEU A 296 0.16 5.82 -1.26
N GLN A 297 0.88 4.78 -0.85
CA GLN A 297 0.32 3.43 -0.69
C GLN A 297 -0.71 3.36 0.44
N SER A 298 -0.42 3.91 1.61
CA SER A 298 -1.21 3.70 2.84
C SER A 298 -2.29 4.76 3.08
N MET A 299 -2.15 5.97 2.55
CA MET A 299 -3.08 7.07 2.83
C MET A 299 -4.01 7.38 1.66
N ILE A 300 -3.61 7.05 0.42
CA ILE A 300 -4.39 7.35 -0.78
C ILE A 300 -5.15 6.11 -1.26
N PHE A 301 -4.48 4.96 -1.36
CA PHE A 301 -5.08 3.73 -1.87
C PHE A 301 -5.77 2.94 -0.75
N ILE A 302 -6.80 3.54 -0.15
CA ILE A 302 -7.57 2.98 0.97
C ILE A 302 -8.94 2.47 0.51
N SER A 303 -9.61 1.70 1.34
CA SER A 303 -10.93 1.09 1.05
C SER A 303 -12.05 2.12 0.90
N GLU A 304 -11.98 3.23 1.65
CA GLU A 304 -13.00 4.29 1.67
C GLU A 304 -12.44 5.67 1.27
N PRO A 305 -12.01 5.86 0.00
CA PRO A 305 -11.35 7.10 -0.42
C PRO A 305 -12.24 8.36 -0.37
N TYR A 306 -13.55 8.20 -0.29
CA TYR A 306 -14.51 9.30 -0.10
C TYR A 306 -14.15 10.16 1.11
N PHE A 307 -13.71 9.54 2.19
CA PHE A 307 -13.36 10.22 3.44
C PHE A 307 -11.98 10.89 3.43
N ASN A 308 -11.25 10.84 2.31
CA ASN A 308 -10.05 11.66 2.12
C ASN A 308 -10.37 13.12 1.78
N GLU A 309 -11.65 13.46 1.44
CA GLU A 309 -12.05 14.85 1.28
C GLU A 309 -12.17 15.53 2.65
N PRO A 310 -11.55 16.69 2.87
CA PRO A 310 -11.61 17.39 4.15
C PRO A 310 -13.05 17.67 4.60
N GLY A 311 -13.33 17.37 5.85
CA GLY A 311 -14.66 17.58 6.46
C GLY A 311 -15.62 16.40 6.26
N TYR A 312 -15.27 15.39 5.44
CA TYR A 312 -16.13 14.22 5.24
C TYR A 312 -15.89 13.13 6.29
N GLU A 313 -14.81 13.20 7.05
CA GLU A 313 -14.45 12.24 8.10
C GLU A 313 -15.55 12.13 9.18
N SER A 314 -16.21 13.25 9.50
CA SER A 314 -17.29 13.30 10.47
C SER A 314 -18.53 12.49 10.05
N ALA A 315 -18.71 12.24 8.76
CA ALA A 315 -19.83 11.45 8.23
C ALA A 315 -19.53 9.93 8.22
N ARG A 316 -18.34 9.48 8.57
CA ARG A 316 -17.92 8.06 8.47
C ARG A 316 -18.81 7.10 9.28
N GLY A 317 -19.36 7.48 10.39
CA GLY A 317 -20.26 6.65 11.20
C GLY A 317 -21.75 6.74 10.80
N HIS A 318 -22.12 7.62 9.86
CA HIS A 318 -23.50 7.88 9.50
C HIS A 318 -23.92 7.13 8.24
N GLN A 319 -25.17 6.69 8.17
CA GLN A 319 -25.71 5.96 7.02
C GLN A 319 -25.59 6.75 5.71
N SER A 320 -25.80 8.06 5.73
CA SER A 320 -25.62 8.93 4.56
C SER A 320 -24.19 9.00 4.07
N GLY A 321 -23.21 9.05 5.00
CA GLY A 321 -21.79 9.03 4.68
C GLY A 321 -21.36 7.69 4.08
N GLN A 322 -21.85 6.58 4.63
CA GLN A 322 -21.60 5.24 4.09
C GLN A 322 -22.19 5.08 2.69
N ALA A 323 -23.40 5.54 2.42
CA ALA A 323 -24.02 5.49 1.09
C ALA A 323 -23.21 6.31 0.06
N SER A 324 -22.78 7.52 0.46
CA SER A 324 -21.92 8.37 -0.38
C SER A 324 -20.57 7.72 -0.66
N SER A 325 -19.94 7.11 0.35
CA SER A 325 -18.68 6.40 0.23
C SER A 325 -18.80 5.17 -0.70
N ALA A 326 -19.90 4.41 -0.59
CA ALA A 326 -20.17 3.27 -1.47
C ALA A 326 -20.35 3.72 -2.93
N THR A 327 -21.08 4.80 -3.18
CA THR A 327 -21.30 5.39 -4.51
C THR A 327 -19.97 5.89 -5.10
N TYR A 328 -19.18 6.61 -4.32
CA TYR A 328 -17.86 7.08 -4.74
C TYR A 328 -16.93 5.90 -5.09
N SER A 329 -16.86 4.91 -4.22
CA SER A 329 -16.02 3.72 -4.43
C SER A 329 -16.43 2.92 -5.66
N ALA A 330 -17.73 2.83 -5.97
CA ALA A 330 -18.22 2.18 -7.19
C ALA A 330 -17.75 2.93 -8.46
N ALA A 331 -17.81 4.26 -8.46
CA ALA A 331 -17.30 5.06 -9.57
C ALA A 331 -15.77 4.88 -9.74
N VAL A 332 -15.04 4.84 -8.63
CA VAL A 332 -13.58 4.59 -8.65
C VAL A 332 -13.27 3.20 -9.21
N ARG A 333 -14.00 2.14 -8.85
CA ARG A 333 -13.83 0.78 -9.40
C ARG A 333 -13.96 0.77 -10.93
N GLY A 334 -15.00 1.41 -11.47
CA GLY A 334 -15.18 1.54 -12.91
C GLY A 334 -14.02 2.29 -13.58
N ASN A 335 -13.59 3.40 -12.98
CA ASN A 335 -12.43 4.15 -13.43
C ASN A 335 -11.14 3.32 -13.36
N THR A 336 -10.96 2.51 -12.32
CA THR A 336 -9.81 1.63 -12.14
C THR A 336 -9.72 0.60 -13.27
N LEU A 337 -10.82 -0.08 -13.60
CA LEU A 337 -10.84 -1.01 -14.73
C LEU A 337 -10.57 -0.29 -16.05
N LYS A 338 -11.25 0.83 -16.29
CA LYS A 338 -11.23 1.52 -17.59
C LYS A 338 -9.93 2.31 -17.85
N HIS A 339 -9.39 2.96 -16.82
CA HIS A 339 -8.33 3.96 -16.98
C HIS A 339 -6.99 3.59 -16.32
N ALA A 340 -6.96 2.55 -15.50
CA ALA A 340 -5.71 2.02 -14.93
C ALA A 340 -5.39 0.61 -15.46
N LEU A 341 -6.24 -0.38 -15.21
CA LEU A 341 -5.95 -1.77 -15.54
C LEU A 341 -5.98 -2.04 -17.05
N LEU A 342 -7.06 -1.72 -17.75
CA LEU A 342 -7.19 -1.99 -19.18
C LEU A 342 -6.12 -1.30 -20.04
N PRO A 343 -5.74 -0.04 -19.83
CA PRO A 343 -4.62 0.56 -20.55
C PRO A 343 -3.31 -0.18 -20.35
N ALA A 344 -3.00 -0.60 -19.10
CA ALA A 344 -1.78 -1.36 -18.79
C ALA A 344 -1.79 -2.76 -19.43
N LEU A 345 -2.93 -3.43 -19.48
CA LEU A 345 -3.08 -4.72 -20.19
C LEU A 345 -2.99 -4.59 -21.72
N LYS A 346 -3.40 -3.44 -22.27
CA LYS A 346 -3.35 -3.17 -23.71
C LYS A 346 -1.94 -2.81 -24.18
N CYS A 347 -1.25 -2.00 -23.40
CA CYS A 347 0.08 -1.49 -23.70
C CYS A 347 0.87 -1.37 -22.39
N VAL A 348 1.65 -2.40 -22.11
CA VAL A 348 2.52 -2.43 -20.93
C VAL A 348 3.56 -1.32 -21.08
N PRO A 349 3.71 -0.41 -20.11
CA PRO A 349 4.77 0.60 -20.14
C PRO A 349 6.15 -0.07 -20.20
N ALA A 350 7.00 0.35 -21.17
CA ALA A 350 8.28 -0.30 -21.44
C ALA A 350 9.19 -0.38 -20.21
N GLU A 351 9.20 0.67 -19.40
CA GLU A 351 9.99 0.74 -18.17
C GLU A 351 9.55 -0.27 -17.09
N PHE A 352 8.29 -0.72 -17.14
CA PHE A 352 7.73 -1.71 -16.21
C PHE A 352 7.41 -3.06 -16.89
N ASP A 353 7.84 -3.27 -18.14
CA ASP A 353 7.52 -4.49 -18.91
C ASP A 353 7.97 -5.76 -18.16
N ALA A 354 9.20 -5.78 -17.65
CA ALA A 354 9.74 -6.89 -16.89
C ALA A 354 8.98 -7.20 -15.58
N VAL A 355 8.27 -6.22 -15.02
CA VAL A 355 7.45 -6.38 -13.79
C VAL A 355 6.02 -6.76 -14.16
N LEU A 356 5.39 -6.03 -15.07
CA LEU A 356 3.96 -6.15 -15.34
C LEU A 356 3.59 -7.43 -16.09
N ARG A 357 4.46 -7.95 -16.97
CA ARG A 357 4.18 -9.22 -17.64
C ARG A 357 4.07 -10.39 -16.67
N PRO A 358 5.09 -10.70 -15.85
CA PRO A 358 4.96 -11.75 -14.86
C PRO A 358 3.88 -11.43 -13.80
N TYR A 359 3.70 -10.16 -13.41
CA TYR A 359 2.61 -9.75 -12.53
C TYR A 359 1.24 -10.15 -13.10
N PHE A 360 0.94 -9.81 -14.35
CA PHE A 360 -0.34 -10.15 -14.97
C PHE A 360 -0.51 -11.66 -15.16
N ALA A 361 0.56 -12.40 -15.44
CA ALA A 361 0.51 -13.86 -15.54
C ALA A 361 0.17 -14.50 -14.18
N LEU A 362 0.86 -14.11 -13.12
CA LEU A 362 0.68 -14.67 -11.77
C LEU A 362 -0.65 -14.24 -11.13
N ARG A 363 -1.14 -13.03 -11.44
CA ARG A 363 -2.36 -12.46 -10.85
C ARG A 363 -3.57 -12.50 -11.79
N ALA A 364 -3.48 -13.16 -12.94
CA ALA A 364 -4.57 -13.19 -13.94
C ALA A 364 -5.91 -13.64 -13.36
N GLY A 365 -5.91 -14.71 -12.56
CA GLY A 365 -7.12 -15.23 -11.91
C GLY A 365 -7.73 -14.27 -10.88
N ASP A 366 -6.88 -13.57 -10.12
CA ASP A 366 -7.33 -12.59 -9.12
C ASP A 366 -7.90 -11.34 -9.78
N LEU A 367 -7.23 -10.83 -10.81
CA LEU A 367 -7.67 -9.67 -11.59
C LEU A 367 -9.02 -9.91 -12.25
N GLU A 368 -9.20 -11.08 -12.85
CA GLU A 368 -10.48 -11.46 -13.45
C GLU A 368 -11.57 -11.59 -12.40
N ARG A 369 -11.31 -12.31 -11.31
CA ARG A 369 -12.25 -12.49 -10.20
C ARG A 369 -12.65 -11.16 -9.59
N LEU A 370 -11.71 -10.23 -9.40
CA LEU A 370 -11.97 -8.89 -8.91
C LEU A 370 -12.89 -8.11 -9.87
N ALA A 371 -12.58 -8.10 -11.16
CA ALA A 371 -13.38 -7.42 -12.18
C ALA A 371 -14.82 -7.99 -12.26
N LEU A 372 -14.96 -9.32 -12.20
CA LEU A 372 -16.26 -10.00 -12.17
C LEU A 372 -17.04 -9.69 -10.88
N THR A 373 -16.37 -9.66 -9.72
CA THR A 373 -17.01 -9.30 -8.44
C THR A 373 -17.54 -7.86 -8.50
N TRP A 374 -16.76 -6.93 -9.02
CA TRP A 374 -17.19 -5.54 -9.16
C TRP A 374 -18.34 -5.37 -10.16
N SER A 375 -18.43 -6.21 -11.20
CA SER A 375 -19.53 -6.17 -12.17
C SER A 375 -20.86 -6.70 -11.62
N ARG A 376 -20.82 -7.59 -10.63
CA ARG A 376 -22.03 -8.19 -10.00
C ARG A 376 -22.69 -7.27 -8.98
N HIS A 377 -21.99 -6.27 -8.48
CA HIS A 377 -22.48 -5.29 -7.51
C HIS A 377 -22.46 -3.85 -8.07
N PRO A 378 -23.18 -3.60 -9.18
CA PRO A 378 -23.26 -2.25 -9.74
C PRO A 378 -24.06 -1.36 -8.78
N VAL A 379 -23.52 -0.20 -8.45
CA VAL A 379 -24.31 0.84 -7.80
C VAL A 379 -25.10 1.58 -8.89
N ALA A 380 -26.38 1.84 -8.66
CA ALA A 380 -27.31 2.42 -9.64
C ALA A 380 -26.85 3.73 -10.30
N SER A 381 -25.91 4.45 -9.71
CA SER A 381 -25.29 5.68 -10.23
C SER A 381 -24.03 5.44 -11.07
N ASN A 382 -23.66 4.18 -11.37
CA ASN A 382 -22.40 3.90 -12.05
C ASN A 382 -22.52 4.19 -13.55
N ALA A 383 -21.80 5.20 -14.02
CA ALA A 383 -21.74 5.61 -15.43
C ALA A 383 -20.95 4.62 -16.31
N HIS A 384 -20.43 3.51 -15.73
CA HIS A 384 -19.62 2.53 -16.43
C HIS A 384 -20.41 1.25 -16.74
N ASP A 385 -20.25 0.73 -17.94
CA ASP A 385 -20.63 -0.65 -18.27
C ASP A 385 -19.64 -1.62 -17.57
N MET A 386 -19.94 -1.95 -16.32
CA MET A 386 -19.07 -2.81 -15.51
C MET A 386 -18.97 -4.24 -16.06
N ALA A 387 -20.02 -4.76 -16.70
CA ALA A 387 -20.03 -6.10 -17.29
C ALA A 387 -19.13 -6.13 -18.53
N GLY A 388 -19.26 -5.14 -19.42
CA GLY A 388 -18.38 -5.00 -20.58
C GLY A 388 -16.93 -4.77 -20.21
N LEU A 389 -16.65 -3.98 -19.15
CA LEU A 389 -15.29 -3.79 -18.64
C LEU A 389 -14.70 -5.09 -18.09
N ALA A 390 -15.47 -5.87 -17.32
CA ALA A 390 -15.00 -7.15 -16.78
C ALA A 390 -14.72 -8.16 -17.90
N ALA A 391 -15.60 -8.25 -18.91
CA ALA A 391 -15.38 -9.09 -20.09
C ALA A 391 -14.11 -8.70 -20.86
N GLU A 392 -13.87 -7.40 -21.04
CA GLU A 392 -12.65 -6.91 -21.71
C GLU A 392 -11.39 -7.24 -20.88
N VAL A 393 -11.44 -7.13 -19.56
CA VAL A 393 -10.34 -7.55 -18.67
C VAL A 393 -10.03 -9.03 -18.85
N SER A 394 -11.05 -9.93 -18.79
CA SER A 394 -10.88 -11.37 -19.01
C SER A 394 -10.23 -11.66 -20.36
N ARG A 395 -10.73 -11.01 -21.42
CA ARG A 395 -10.18 -11.17 -22.78
C ARG A 395 -8.72 -10.74 -22.86
N ARG A 396 -8.36 -9.62 -22.22
CA ARG A 396 -6.99 -9.08 -22.24
C ARG A 396 -6.01 -9.87 -21.37
N LEU A 397 -6.48 -10.59 -20.37
CA LEU A 397 -5.66 -11.47 -19.56
C LEU A 397 -5.33 -12.80 -20.24
N GLY A 398 -6.09 -13.20 -21.28
CA GLY A 398 -5.88 -14.45 -22.01
C GLY A 398 -4.43 -14.70 -22.45
N PRO A 399 -3.76 -13.75 -23.13
CA PRO A 399 -2.36 -13.91 -23.54
C PRO A 399 -1.38 -14.14 -22.40
N PHE A 400 -1.60 -13.53 -21.21
CA PHE A 400 -0.73 -13.67 -20.06
C PHE A 400 -0.86 -15.03 -19.35
N ARG A 401 -2.01 -15.73 -19.50
CA ARG A 401 -2.23 -17.08 -18.96
C ARG A 401 -1.51 -18.17 -19.73
N GLN A 402 -1.26 -17.94 -21.01
CA GLN A 402 -0.67 -18.93 -21.91
C GLN A 402 0.87 -18.94 -21.91
N ALA A 403 1.51 -17.97 -21.23
CA ALA A 403 2.95 -17.75 -21.26
C ALA A 403 3.69 -17.90 -19.91
N PRO A 404 3.32 -18.80 -18.98
CA PRO A 404 4.06 -18.93 -17.71
C PRO A 404 5.49 -19.49 -17.90
N GLU A 405 5.81 -20.15 -19.01
CA GLU A 405 7.10 -20.82 -19.24
C GLU A 405 8.12 -19.99 -20.06
N GLN A 406 7.74 -18.80 -20.56
CA GLN A 406 8.60 -18.01 -21.46
C GLN A 406 9.26 -16.80 -20.77
N PHE A 407 9.15 -16.66 -19.45
CA PHE A 407 9.85 -15.59 -18.73
C PHE A 407 11.23 -16.03 -18.24
N ASP A 408 12.06 -16.58 -19.15
CA ASP A 408 13.50 -16.67 -18.91
C ASP A 408 14.05 -15.24 -18.86
N LEU A 409 14.36 -14.81 -17.65
CA LEU A 409 15.07 -13.57 -17.38
C LEU A 409 16.56 -13.79 -17.68
N ASN A 410 16.96 -13.76 -18.96
CA ASN A 410 18.36 -13.59 -19.37
C ASN A 410 18.73 -12.11 -19.40
#